data_7513ec818fd735795f87e7019fae0a10
#
_entry.id   7513ec818fd735795f87e7019fae0a10
#
_cell.length_a   1.000
_cell.length_b   1.000
_cell.length_c   1.000
_cell.angle_alpha   90.00
_cell.angle_beta   90.00
_cell.angle_gamma   90.00
#
_symmetry.space_group_name_H-M   'P 1'
#
loop_
_entity.id
_entity.type
_entity.pdbx_description
1 polymer ?
#
loop_
_entity_poly.entity_id
_entity_poly.type
_entity_poly.pdbx_seq_one_letter_code
_entity_poly.pdbx_strand_id
1 'polypeptide(L)'
;GLGDVYKRQVGKIDPELFHEIVPQEDFVIGDLTITPIHISHDAADPVAYRIKKENRTFAVVTDLGNYDDEIVQQLQGLDTLLLEANHDIHMLETGVYPYPLKRRIMGNRGHLSNERSGQLLCELLHDKFGTVVLGHLSKENNYEELAYEAVRLEVTMGDNPYKADDFPMYVAKRNAVSPVIRAE
;
A
#
# COMPACT_ATOMS: atom_id res chain seq x y z
N GLY A 1 23.32 -4.46 10.38
CA GLY A 1 22.08 -4.71 9.65
C GLY A 1 20.86 -4.27 10.42
N LEU A 2 19.69 -4.25 9.78
CA LEU A 2 18.39 -3.85 10.37
C LEU A 2 18.07 -4.63 11.67
N GLY A 3 18.43 -5.89 11.75
CA GLY A 3 18.25 -6.70 12.95
C GLY A 3 18.86 -6.10 14.22
N ASP A 4 19.92 -5.31 14.11
CA ASP A 4 20.57 -4.68 15.27
C ASP A 4 19.83 -3.43 15.73
N VAL A 5 19.14 -2.72 14.84
CA VAL A 5 18.31 -1.55 15.18
C VAL A 5 17.06 -2.01 15.92
N TYR A 6 16.37 -3.03 15.44
CA TYR A 6 15.19 -3.60 16.11
C TYR A 6 15.54 -4.19 17.47
N LYS A 7 16.65 -4.92 17.59
CA LYS A 7 17.14 -5.44 18.90
C LYS A 7 17.37 -4.35 19.93
N ARG A 8 17.81 -3.15 19.51
CA ARG A 8 17.98 -2.01 20.42
C ARG A 8 16.64 -1.37 20.82
N GLN A 9 15.64 -1.39 19.96
CA GLN A 9 14.33 -0.77 20.21
C GLN A 9 13.40 -1.64 21.05
N VAL A 10 13.40 -2.95 20.83
CA VAL A 10 12.49 -3.90 21.48
C VAL A 10 13.14 -4.71 22.60
N GLY A 11 14.43 -4.53 22.86
CA GLY A 11 15.17 -5.24 23.90
C GLY A 11 15.60 -6.66 23.50
N LYS A 12 15.79 -7.52 24.49
CA LYS A 12 16.14 -8.92 24.25
C LYS A 12 14.90 -9.71 23.85
N ILE A 13 14.83 -10.11 22.60
CA ILE A 13 13.82 -11.05 22.10
C ILE A 13 14.49 -12.41 21.91
N ASP A 14 13.77 -13.47 22.23
CA ASP A 14 14.22 -14.84 21.99
C ASP A 14 14.52 -15.01 20.49
N PRO A 15 15.71 -15.45 20.10
CA PRO A 15 16.06 -15.69 18.70
C PRO A 15 15.10 -16.62 17.97
N GLU A 16 14.44 -17.56 18.66
CA GLU A 16 13.45 -18.46 18.07
C GLU A 16 12.17 -17.76 17.60
N LEU A 17 11.92 -16.53 18.06
CA LEU A 17 10.79 -15.71 17.61
C LEU A 17 11.08 -14.90 16.32
N PHE A 18 12.33 -14.96 15.82
CA PHE A 18 12.68 -14.31 14.57
C PHE A 18 12.61 -15.32 13.43
N HIS A 19 11.75 -15.05 12.46
CA HIS A 19 11.67 -15.80 11.23
C HIS A 19 12.10 -14.90 10.08
N GLU A 20 13.14 -15.31 9.36
CA GLU A 20 13.58 -14.64 8.15
C GLU A 20 12.59 -14.95 7.04
N ILE A 21 12.16 -13.91 6.33
CA ILE A 21 11.29 -14.02 5.16
C ILE A 21 12.09 -13.67 3.92
N VAL A 22 11.80 -14.33 2.81
CA VAL A 22 12.44 -14.10 1.52
C VAL A 22 11.36 -13.58 0.56
N PRO A 23 11.61 -12.45 -0.15
CA PRO A 23 10.65 -11.95 -1.14
C PRO A 23 10.31 -13.04 -2.16
N GLN A 24 9.02 -13.14 -2.52
CA GLN A 24 8.45 -14.13 -3.44
C GLN A 24 8.43 -15.59 -2.94
N GLU A 25 8.87 -15.86 -1.72
CA GLU A 25 8.71 -17.17 -1.08
C GLU A 25 7.57 -17.15 -0.08
N ASP A 26 6.59 -18.02 -0.30
CA ASP A 26 5.41 -18.13 0.57
C ASP A 26 5.79 -18.68 1.95
N PHE A 27 5.21 -18.10 2.99
CA PHE A 27 5.24 -18.67 4.33
C PHE A 27 3.82 -18.73 4.93
N VAL A 28 3.64 -19.54 5.97
CA VAL A 28 2.34 -19.81 6.56
C VAL A 28 2.27 -19.35 8.02
N ILE A 29 1.21 -18.62 8.38
CA ILE A 29 0.87 -18.31 9.76
C ILE A 29 -0.56 -18.80 10.02
N GLY A 30 -0.72 -19.87 10.79
CA GLY A 30 -2.03 -20.49 11.03
C GLY A 30 -2.62 -21.03 9.72
N ASP A 31 -3.74 -20.47 9.30
CA ASP A 31 -4.43 -20.81 8.05
C ASP A 31 -4.21 -19.77 6.92
N LEU A 32 -3.28 -18.85 7.12
CA LEU A 32 -2.93 -17.82 6.15
C LEU A 32 -1.67 -18.21 5.39
N THR A 33 -1.70 -18.12 4.07
CA THR A 33 -0.51 -18.12 3.21
C THR A 33 -0.13 -16.68 2.91
N ILE A 34 1.12 -16.32 3.17
CA ILE A 34 1.62 -14.95 3.02
C ILE A 34 2.78 -14.96 2.04
N THR A 35 2.66 -14.15 0.99
CA THR A 35 3.70 -13.91 -0.01
C THR A 35 4.27 -12.51 0.18
N PRO A 36 5.54 -12.36 0.59
CA PRO A 36 6.22 -11.07 0.56
C PRO A 36 6.53 -10.68 -0.89
N ILE A 37 6.16 -9.46 -1.27
CA ILE A 37 6.42 -8.92 -2.62
C ILE A 37 7.48 -7.83 -2.47
N HIS A 38 8.61 -7.97 -3.16
CA HIS A 38 9.63 -6.91 -3.16
C HIS A 38 9.09 -5.64 -3.81
N ILE A 39 9.30 -4.49 -3.16
CA ILE A 39 8.78 -3.20 -3.64
C ILE A 39 9.89 -2.15 -3.75
N SER A 40 9.64 -1.10 -4.51
CA SER A 40 10.57 0.02 -4.67
C SER A 40 10.42 1.03 -3.53
N HIS A 41 11.31 0.97 -2.55
CA HIS A 41 11.40 1.91 -1.44
C HIS A 41 12.85 2.11 -0.99
N ASP A 42 13.13 3.13 -0.17
CA ASP A 42 14.49 3.42 0.32
C ASP A 42 14.84 2.71 1.64
N ALA A 43 14.00 1.77 2.09
CA ALA A 43 14.35 0.82 3.14
C ALA A 43 15.37 -0.22 2.64
N ALA A 44 15.96 -0.99 3.54
CA ALA A 44 17.03 -1.94 3.19
C ALA A 44 16.55 -3.12 2.35
N ASP A 45 15.38 -3.67 2.66
CA ASP A 45 14.71 -4.75 1.92
C ASP A 45 13.19 -4.62 2.09
N PRO A 46 12.58 -3.69 1.34
CA PRO A 46 11.18 -3.36 1.52
C PRO A 46 10.28 -4.38 0.84
N VAL A 47 9.22 -4.79 1.53
CA VAL A 47 8.21 -5.72 1.00
C VAL A 47 6.79 -5.24 1.28
N ALA A 48 5.93 -5.46 0.32
CA ALA A 48 4.48 -5.52 0.49
C ALA A 48 4.07 -6.97 0.81
N TYR A 49 2.85 -7.18 1.25
CA TYR A 49 2.38 -8.51 1.59
C TYR A 49 1.09 -8.84 0.85
N ARG A 50 1.09 -9.99 0.17
CA ARG A 50 -0.11 -10.64 -0.34
C ARG A 50 -0.48 -11.77 0.62
N ILE A 51 -1.72 -11.79 1.08
CA ILE A 51 -2.21 -12.72 2.10
C ILE A 51 -3.39 -13.47 1.52
N LYS A 52 -3.33 -14.78 1.56
CA LYS A 52 -4.38 -15.65 1.05
C LYS A 52 -4.95 -16.51 2.17
N LYS A 53 -6.27 -16.58 2.23
CA LYS A 53 -7.01 -17.54 3.04
C LYS A 53 -8.11 -18.16 2.19
N GLU A 54 -8.08 -19.48 2.02
CA GLU A 54 -9.04 -20.18 1.15
C GLU A 54 -9.12 -19.56 -0.25
N ASN A 55 -10.27 -19.01 -0.61
CA ASN A 55 -10.53 -18.38 -1.91
C ASN A 55 -10.43 -16.84 -1.86
N ARG A 56 -10.00 -16.27 -0.74
CA ARG A 56 -9.89 -14.83 -0.56
C ARG A 56 -8.44 -14.38 -0.53
N THR A 57 -8.19 -13.28 -1.19
CA THR A 57 -6.86 -12.69 -1.31
C THR A 57 -6.89 -11.22 -0.94
N PHE A 58 -6.02 -10.86 -0.04
CA PHE A 58 -5.84 -9.51 0.46
C PHE A 58 -4.39 -9.06 0.25
N ALA A 59 -4.15 -7.78 0.02
CA ALA A 59 -2.79 -7.24 0.02
C ALA A 59 -2.68 -5.97 0.86
N VAL A 60 -1.48 -5.77 1.42
CA VAL A 60 -1.05 -4.53 2.08
C VAL A 60 0.12 -3.98 1.28
N VAL A 61 -0.08 -2.83 0.66
CA VAL A 61 0.89 -2.17 -0.22
C VAL A 61 1.08 -0.74 0.27
N THR A 62 2.10 -0.55 1.09
CA THR A 62 2.54 0.75 1.63
C THR A 62 4.03 0.91 1.39
N ASP A 63 4.54 2.13 1.50
CA ASP A 63 5.94 2.46 1.23
C ASP A 63 6.38 2.10 -0.22
N LEU A 64 5.49 2.34 -1.18
CA LEU A 64 5.73 2.06 -2.58
C LEU A 64 6.06 3.34 -3.34
N GLY A 65 7.31 3.50 -3.74
CA GLY A 65 7.75 4.69 -4.49
C GLY A 65 7.39 4.66 -5.97
N ASN A 66 7.40 3.48 -6.57
CA ASN A 66 7.01 3.25 -7.96
C ASN A 66 6.65 1.77 -8.16
N TYR A 67 5.88 1.49 -9.19
CA TYR A 67 5.51 0.13 -9.59
C TYR A 67 5.79 -0.10 -11.07
N ASP A 68 5.97 -1.35 -11.43
CA ASP A 68 6.18 -1.87 -12.77
C ASP A 68 5.21 -3.04 -13.04
N ASP A 69 5.30 -3.60 -14.24
CA ASP A 69 4.43 -4.72 -14.67
C ASP A 69 4.58 -5.94 -13.75
N GLU A 70 5.75 -6.16 -13.15
CA GLU A 70 5.97 -7.29 -12.25
C GLU A 70 5.17 -7.12 -10.94
N ILE A 71 5.20 -5.92 -10.34
CA ILE A 71 4.39 -5.60 -9.14
C ILE A 71 2.90 -5.70 -9.46
N VAL A 72 2.47 -5.14 -10.60
CA VAL A 72 1.07 -5.23 -11.05
C VAL A 72 0.66 -6.69 -11.19
N GLN A 73 1.46 -7.54 -11.84
CA GLN A 73 1.17 -8.97 -12.01
C GLN A 73 1.05 -9.71 -10.67
N GLN A 74 1.92 -9.41 -9.70
CA GLN A 74 1.89 -10.02 -8.38
C GLN A 74 0.67 -9.59 -7.54
N LEU A 75 0.09 -8.43 -7.84
CA LEU A 75 -1.10 -7.89 -7.19
C LEU A 75 -2.42 -8.17 -7.92
N GLN A 76 -2.41 -8.91 -9.02
CA GLN A 76 -3.65 -9.27 -9.73
C GLN A 76 -4.56 -10.21 -8.92
N GLY A 77 -5.88 -10.09 -9.11
CA GLY A 77 -6.87 -10.99 -8.54
C GLY A 77 -7.05 -10.83 -7.02
N LEU A 78 -6.94 -9.61 -6.51
CA LEU A 78 -7.19 -9.29 -5.10
C LEU A 78 -8.68 -9.10 -4.84
N ASP A 79 -9.19 -9.64 -3.73
CA ASP A 79 -10.53 -9.31 -3.23
C ASP A 79 -10.52 -8.01 -2.40
N THR A 80 -9.42 -7.73 -1.70
CA THR A 80 -9.29 -6.52 -0.88
C THR A 80 -7.87 -5.99 -0.94
N LEU A 81 -7.72 -4.68 -1.02
CA LEU A 81 -6.42 -4.01 -1.08
C LEU A 81 -6.34 -2.88 -0.07
N LEU A 82 -5.32 -2.89 0.79
CA LEU A 82 -4.88 -1.70 1.49
C LEU A 82 -3.75 -1.08 0.67
N LEU A 83 -4.02 0.08 0.11
CA LEU A 83 -3.13 0.77 -0.83
C LEU A 83 -2.68 2.11 -0.25
N GLU A 84 -1.40 2.39 -0.36
CA GLU A 84 -0.87 3.72 -0.07
C GLU A 84 -1.50 4.78 -0.98
N ALA A 85 -1.93 5.89 -0.39
CA ALA A 85 -2.22 7.16 -1.04
C ALA A 85 -1.53 8.25 -0.21
N ASN A 86 -0.21 8.40 -0.41
CA ASN A 86 0.60 9.11 0.58
C ASN A 86 0.40 10.61 0.53
N HIS A 87 0.50 11.24 -0.63
CA HIS A 87 0.51 12.68 -0.73
C HIS A 87 -0.23 13.20 -1.97
N ASP A 88 -0.77 14.38 -1.82
CA ASP A 88 -1.14 15.23 -2.93
C ASP A 88 0.10 15.94 -3.47
N ILE A 89 0.29 15.93 -4.79
CA ILE A 89 1.49 16.47 -5.43
C ILE A 89 1.62 17.98 -5.16
N HIS A 90 0.54 18.73 -5.28
CA HIS A 90 0.55 20.18 -5.09
C HIS A 90 0.80 20.57 -3.63
N MET A 91 0.19 19.88 -2.67
CA MET A 91 0.46 20.10 -1.25
C MET A 91 1.92 19.80 -0.91
N LEU A 92 2.48 18.73 -1.47
CA LEU A 92 3.88 18.40 -1.23
C LEU A 92 4.82 19.44 -1.84
N GLU A 93 4.56 19.88 -3.08
CA GLU A 93 5.39 20.88 -3.77
C GLU A 93 5.37 22.25 -3.08
N THR A 94 4.22 22.68 -2.62
CA THR A 94 4.04 24.00 -1.97
C THR A 94 4.23 23.96 -0.46
N GLY A 95 4.17 22.77 0.15
CA GLY A 95 4.23 22.57 1.60
C GLY A 95 5.58 22.90 2.25
N VAL A 96 5.62 22.75 3.57
CA VAL A 96 6.74 23.22 4.42
C VAL A 96 7.98 22.34 4.38
N TYR A 97 7.93 21.17 3.77
CA TYR A 97 9.06 20.25 3.77
C TYR A 97 10.27 20.83 3.01
N PRO A 98 11.50 20.58 3.48
CA PRO A 98 12.71 20.95 2.74
C PRO A 98 12.76 20.26 1.37
N TYR A 99 13.31 20.95 0.38
CA TYR A 99 13.40 20.45 -1.00
C TYR A 99 14.01 19.03 -1.14
N PRO A 100 15.09 18.65 -0.42
CA PRO A 100 15.61 17.30 -0.49
C PRO A 100 14.60 16.23 -0.02
N LEU A 101 13.78 16.54 0.99
CA LEU A 101 12.73 15.63 1.47
C LEU A 101 11.59 15.51 0.45
N LYS A 102 11.16 16.61 -0.16
CA LYS A 102 10.17 16.57 -1.24
C LYS A 102 10.63 15.68 -2.39
N ARG A 103 11.88 15.84 -2.85
CA ARG A 103 12.47 14.99 -3.88
C ARG A 103 12.57 13.52 -3.50
N ARG A 104 12.88 13.24 -2.24
CA ARG A 104 12.88 11.85 -1.72
C ARG A 104 11.49 11.24 -1.80
N ILE A 105 10.47 11.96 -1.32
CA ILE A 105 9.07 11.48 -1.30
C ILE A 105 8.55 11.23 -2.72
N MET A 106 8.77 12.15 -3.65
CA MET A 106 8.34 12.04 -5.05
C MET A 106 9.21 11.09 -5.90
N GLY A 107 10.33 10.62 -5.37
CA GLY A 107 11.25 9.77 -6.12
C GLY A 107 10.74 8.34 -6.24
N ASN A 108 11.29 7.58 -7.20
CA ASN A 108 10.91 6.19 -7.46
C ASN A 108 11.07 5.24 -6.26
N ARG A 109 11.76 5.65 -5.23
CA ARG A 109 11.95 4.92 -3.96
C ARG A 109 11.32 5.65 -2.77
N GLY A 110 10.44 6.59 -3.03
CA GLY A 110 9.68 7.34 -2.03
C GLY A 110 8.30 6.71 -1.78
N HIS A 111 7.25 7.46 -2.15
CA HIS A 111 5.86 7.07 -1.90
C HIS A 111 4.97 7.41 -3.09
N LEU A 112 3.87 6.66 -3.28
CA LEU A 112 2.86 6.98 -4.29
C LEU A 112 2.10 8.26 -3.93
N SER A 113 1.92 9.12 -4.91
CA SER A 113 0.92 10.19 -4.82
C SER A 113 -0.50 9.62 -4.90
N ASN A 114 -1.50 10.43 -4.57
CA ASN A 114 -2.90 10.03 -4.69
C ASN A 114 -3.25 9.60 -6.13
N GLU A 115 -2.78 10.33 -7.13
CA GLU A 115 -3.01 10.03 -8.55
C GLU A 115 -2.35 8.71 -8.95
N ARG A 116 -1.09 8.50 -8.56
CA ARG A 116 -0.37 7.25 -8.88
C ARG A 116 -1.02 6.04 -8.21
N SER A 117 -1.60 6.22 -7.02
CA SER A 117 -2.36 5.17 -6.34
C SER A 117 -3.64 4.82 -7.10
N GLY A 118 -4.35 5.83 -7.60
CA GLY A 118 -5.52 5.62 -8.46
C GLY A 118 -5.18 4.92 -9.77
N GLN A 119 -4.07 5.28 -10.41
CA GLN A 119 -3.58 4.64 -11.63
C GLN A 119 -3.23 3.16 -11.39
N LEU A 120 -2.50 2.84 -10.31
CA LEU A 120 -2.22 1.45 -9.93
C LEU A 120 -3.52 0.68 -9.68
N LEU A 121 -4.47 1.29 -8.96
CA LEU A 121 -5.76 0.67 -8.71
C LEU A 121 -6.49 0.34 -10.02
N CYS A 122 -6.48 1.22 -11.03
CA CYS A 122 -7.07 0.94 -12.34
C CYS A 122 -6.52 -0.32 -13.01
N GLU A 123 -5.22 -0.59 -12.84
CA GLU A 123 -4.56 -1.79 -13.39
C GLU A 123 -4.91 -3.08 -12.62
N LEU A 124 -5.37 -2.94 -11.37
CA LEU A 124 -5.70 -4.07 -10.49
C LEU A 124 -7.19 -4.43 -10.45
N LEU A 125 -8.08 -3.54 -10.94
CA LEU A 125 -9.52 -3.76 -10.93
C LEU A 125 -9.92 -4.94 -11.81
N HIS A 126 -10.91 -5.70 -11.34
CA HIS A 126 -11.54 -6.82 -12.05
C HIS A 126 -12.95 -7.05 -11.52
N ASP A 127 -13.79 -7.83 -12.23
CA ASP A 127 -15.22 -8.02 -11.92
C ASP A 127 -15.54 -8.53 -10.50
N LYS A 128 -14.56 -9.12 -9.82
CA LYS A 128 -14.71 -9.64 -8.45
C LYS A 128 -13.92 -8.83 -7.43
N PHE A 129 -13.41 -7.66 -7.81
CA PHE A 129 -12.71 -6.80 -6.86
C PHE A 129 -13.70 -6.29 -5.80
N GLY A 130 -13.38 -6.55 -4.53
CA GLY A 130 -14.31 -6.28 -3.44
C GLY A 130 -14.14 -4.91 -2.83
N THR A 131 -12.96 -4.58 -2.35
CA THR A 131 -12.78 -3.35 -1.55
C THR A 131 -11.36 -2.81 -1.62
N VAL A 132 -11.22 -1.49 -1.69
CA VAL A 132 -9.95 -0.80 -1.43
C VAL A 132 -10.02 0.05 -0.18
N VAL A 133 -8.93 0.04 0.57
CA VAL A 133 -8.70 0.93 1.71
C VAL A 133 -7.48 1.78 1.41
N LEU A 134 -7.67 3.06 1.21
CA LEU A 134 -6.56 4.00 1.07
C LEU A 134 -5.94 4.25 2.43
N GLY A 135 -4.64 4.14 2.52
CA GLY A 135 -3.91 4.28 3.79
C GLY A 135 -2.57 4.97 3.63
N HIS A 136 -1.78 5.00 4.71
CA HIS A 136 -0.44 5.57 4.74
C HIS A 136 -0.37 7.04 4.29
N LEU A 137 -1.42 7.82 4.58
CA LEU A 137 -1.51 9.23 4.21
C LEU A 137 -0.47 10.07 4.95
N SER A 138 0.19 10.98 4.24
CA SER A 138 1.05 11.99 4.85
C SER A 138 0.26 12.91 5.77
N LYS A 139 0.81 13.19 6.94
CA LYS A 139 0.17 14.10 7.91
C LYS A 139 0.15 15.54 7.41
N GLU A 140 1.19 15.96 6.70
CA GLU A 140 1.39 17.36 6.31
C GLU A 140 1.01 17.64 4.85
N ASN A 141 0.96 16.59 4.00
CA ASN A 141 0.79 16.77 2.56
C ASN A 141 -0.40 15.97 2.01
N ASN A 142 -1.38 15.62 2.87
CA ASN A 142 -2.60 14.94 2.48
C ASN A 142 -3.69 15.06 3.55
N TYR A 143 -4.92 14.76 3.17
CA TYR A 143 -6.06 14.53 4.06
C TYR A 143 -7.07 13.59 3.42
N GLU A 144 -7.96 13.03 4.23
CA GLU A 144 -8.82 11.90 3.85
C GLU A 144 -9.65 12.17 2.59
N GLU A 145 -10.35 13.31 2.54
CA GLU A 145 -11.24 13.66 1.44
C GLU A 145 -10.47 13.90 0.14
N LEU A 146 -9.28 14.50 0.21
CA LEU A 146 -8.44 14.75 -0.96
C LEU A 146 -7.90 13.45 -1.55
N ALA A 147 -7.39 12.56 -0.70
CA ALA A 147 -6.94 11.24 -1.14
C ALA A 147 -8.06 10.43 -1.80
N TYR A 148 -9.24 10.42 -1.16
CA TYR A 148 -10.43 9.74 -1.69
C TYR A 148 -10.83 10.27 -3.06
N GLU A 149 -11.01 11.58 -3.19
CA GLU A 149 -11.48 12.20 -4.44
C GLU A 149 -10.45 12.10 -5.58
N ALA A 150 -9.15 12.20 -5.29
CA ALA A 150 -8.11 12.03 -6.29
C ALA A 150 -8.11 10.60 -6.86
N VAL A 151 -8.14 9.57 -5.99
CA VAL A 151 -8.19 8.18 -6.43
C VAL A 151 -9.52 7.88 -7.16
N ARG A 152 -10.65 8.39 -6.64
CA ARG A 152 -11.96 8.27 -7.29
C ARG A 152 -11.96 8.84 -8.71
N LEU A 153 -11.33 9.99 -8.89
CA LEU A 153 -11.22 10.65 -10.19
C LEU A 153 -10.39 9.82 -11.18
N GLU A 154 -9.21 9.33 -10.74
CA GLU A 154 -8.35 8.47 -11.57
C GLU A 154 -9.09 7.21 -12.03
N VAL A 155 -9.80 6.51 -11.13
CA VAL A 155 -10.58 5.32 -11.49
C VAL A 155 -11.71 5.67 -12.45
N THR A 156 -12.42 6.78 -12.22
CA THR A 156 -13.59 7.16 -13.03
C THR A 156 -13.21 7.65 -14.43
N MET A 157 -12.06 8.32 -14.56
CA MET A 157 -11.59 8.93 -15.80
C MET A 157 -10.53 8.07 -16.52
N GLY A 158 -9.98 7.08 -15.84
CA GLY A 158 -8.94 6.20 -16.39
C GLY A 158 -9.43 5.31 -17.53
N ASP A 159 -8.51 4.78 -18.29
CA ASP A 159 -8.79 3.84 -19.41
C ASP A 159 -9.03 2.42 -18.85
N ASN A 160 -10.15 2.26 -18.16
CA ASN A 160 -10.63 0.99 -17.61
C ASN A 160 -12.16 0.96 -17.63
N PRO A 161 -12.80 -0.22 -17.60
CA PRO A 161 -14.26 -0.35 -17.67
C PRO A 161 -14.99 0.03 -16.37
N TYR A 162 -14.27 0.20 -15.25
CA TYR A 162 -14.83 0.36 -13.92
C TYR A 162 -15.03 1.83 -13.54
N LYS A 163 -15.92 2.06 -12.57
CA LYS A 163 -16.12 3.35 -11.93
C LYS A 163 -15.90 3.20 -10.43
N ALA A 164 -15.56 4.28 -9.77
CA ALA A 164 -15.28 4.26 -8.33
C ALA A 164 -16.49 3.84 -7.47
N ASP A 165 -17.70 3.93 -8.02
CA ASP A 165 -18.93 3.51 -7.35
C ASP A 165 -19.23 2.00 -7.53
N ASP A 166 -18.45 1.29 -8.33
CA ASP A 166 -18.64 -0.16 -8.57
C ASP A 166 -18.14 -1.02 -7.40
N PHE A 167 -17.32 -0.46 -6.51
CA PHE A 167 -16.78 -1.15 -5.34
C PHE A 167 -16.61 -0.20 -4.14
N PRO A 168 -16.68 -0.71 -2.90
CA PRO A 168 -16.41 0.08 -1.70
C PRO A 168 -14.98 0.61 -1.65
N MET A 169 -14.85 1.91 -1.43
CA MET A 169 -13.57 2.57 -1.19
C MET A 169 -13.61 3.31 0.16
N TYR A 170 -12.62 3.05 0.99
CA TYR A 170 -12.47 3.63 2.33
C TYR A 170 -11.13 4.34 2.46
N VAL A 171 -11.04 5.25 3.43
CA VAL A 171 -9.77 5.85 3.84
C VAL A 171 -9.50 5.48 5.30
N ALA A 172 -8.35 4.88 5.56
CA ALA A 172 -7.91 4.54 6.92
C ALA A 172 -7.53 5.82 7.68
N LYS A 173 -8.17 6.02 8.82
CA LYS A 173 -7.90 7.17 9.68
C LYS A 173 -6.62 6.96 10.49
N ARG A 174 -5.83 8.02 10.64
CA ARG A 174 -4.61 7.99 11.44
C ARG A 174 -4.87 7.74 12.93
N ASN A 175 -5.92 8.35 13.46
CA ASN A 175 -6.18 8.43 14.90
C ASN A 175 -7.46 7.69 15.32
N ALA A 176 -8.02 6.86 14.47
CA ALA A 176 -9.21 6.08 14.75
C ALA A 176 -9.12 4.69 14.14
N VAL A 177 -9.76 3.74 14.76
CA VAL A 177 -9.89 2.37 14.24
C VAL A 177 -10.85 2.40 13.05
N SER A 178 -10.43 1.78 11.94
CA SER A 178 -11.31 1.59 10.78
C SER A 178 -12.45 0.62 11.13
N PRO A 179 -13.61 0.73 10.46
CA PRO A 179 -14.66 -0.28 10.60
C PRO A 179 -14.14 -1.65 10.16
N VAL A 180 -14.81 -2.70 10.62
CA VAL A 180 -14.51 -4.05 10.12
C VAL A 180 -14.92 -4.12 8.66
N ILE A 181 -13.95 -4.32 7.78
CA ILE A 181 -14.15 -4.50 6.36
C ILE A 181 -14.18 -6.00 6.09
N ARG A 182 -15.24 -6.48 5.46
CA ARG A 182 -15.40 -7.89 5.10
C ARG A 182 -15.19 -8.04 3.61
N ALA A 183 -14.34 -8.97 3.20
CA ALA A 183 -14.27 -9.45 1.84
C ALA A 183 -15.46 -10.40 1.61
N GLU A 184 -16.51 -9.92 0.96
CA GLU A 184 -17.72 -10.69 0.64
C GLU A 184 -17.53 -11.50 -0.65
#